data_b6cf2aaaab4495cfa175bca25e7220da
#
_entry.id   b6cf2aaaab4495cfa175bca25e7220da
#
_cell.length_a   1.000
_cell.length_b   1.000
_cell.length_c   1.000
_cell.angle_alpha   90.00
_cell.angle_beta   90.00
_cell.angle_gamma   90.00
#
_symmetry.space_group_name_H-M   'P 1'
#
loop_
_entity.id
_entity.type
_entity.pdbx_description
1 polymer ?
#
loop_
_entity_poly.entity_id
_entity_poly.type
_entity_poly.pdbx_seq_one_letter_code
_entity_poly.pdbx_strand_id
1 'polypeptide(L)'
;MIEKFLNKAAGSLQPALYVVATPIGNLADITLRALAVLGRADLVCAEDTRVTAQLLAAYGIQAKLMSVREHNEQQMADKVVAALSDGLIVAQVSD
;
A
#
# COMPACT_ATOMS: atom_id res chain seq x y z
N MET A 1 -2.26 -16.75 15.41
CA MET A 1 -3.19 -15.70 15.88
C MET A 1 -3.12 -14.44 15.03
N ILE A 2 -1.94 -13.89 14.81
CA ILE A 2 -1.78 -12.70 13.95
C ILE A 2 -2.27 -12.95 12.53
N GLU A 3 -1.99 -14.12 11.98
CA GLU A 3 -2.43 -14.49 10.63
C GLU A 3 -3.93 -14.45 10.47
N LYS A 4 -4.68 -14.84 11.49
CA LYS A 4 -6.14 -14.78 11.45
C LYS A 4 -6.63 -13.34 11.36
N PHE A 5 -6.02 -12.44 12.12
CA PHE A 5 -6.35 -11.02 12.08
C PHE A 5 -6.04 -10.43 10.71
N LEU A 6 -4.86 -10.74 10.16
CA LEU A 6 -4.46 -10.25 8.84
C LEU A 6 -5.40 -10.75 7.74
N ASN A 7 -5.73 -12.04 7.77
CA ASN A 7 -6.62 -12.62 6.78
C ASN A 7 -8.03 -12.04 6.88
N LYS A 8 -8.54 -11.86 8.08
CA LYS A 8 -9.85 -11.26 8.29
C LYS A 8 -9.89 -9.81 7.84
N ALA A 9 -8.88 -9.02 8.20
CA ALA A 9 -8.79 -7.62 7.79
C ALA A 9 -8.67 -7.51 6.28
N ALA A 10 -7.81 -8.34 5.66
CA ALA A 10 -7.61 -8.33 4.21
C ALA A 10 -8.89 -8.72 3.47
N GLY A 11 -9.63 -9.72 3.99
CA GLY A 11 -10.86 -10.18 3.37
C GLY A 11 -12.02 -9.19 3.44
N SER A 12 -11.95 -8.23 4.37
CA SER A 12 -12.99 -7.21 4.52
C SER A 12 -12.70 -5.93 3.71
N LEU A 13 -11.55 -5.84 3.04
CA LEU A 13 -11.19 -4.64 2.28
C LEU A 13 -12.02 -4.54 1.01
N GLN A 14 -12.50 -3.33 0.75
CA GLN A 14 -13.23 -3.00 -0.47
C GLN A 14 -12.30 -2.31 -1.46
N PRO A 15 -12.61 -2.38 -2.78
CA PRO A 15 -11.87 -1.59 -3.75
C PRO A 15 -11.89 -0.10 -3.36
N ALA A 16 -10.74 0.46 -3.10
CA ALA A 16 -10.60 1.85 -2.65
C ALA A 16 -9.13 2.25 -2.65
N LEU A 17 -8.91 3.54 -2.48
CA LEU A 17 -7.60 4.09 -2.21
C LEU A 17 -7.42 4.21 -0.69
N TYR A 18 -6.45 3.51 -0.16
CA TYR A 18 -6.12 3.53 1.26
C TYR A 18 -4.83 4.30 1.48
N VAL A 19 -4.88 5.31 2.34
CA VAL A 19 -3.67 6.02 2.76
C VAL A 19 -3.08 5.27 3.96
N VAL A 20 -1.85 4.83 3.82
CA VAL A 20 -1.18 3.99 4.82
C VAL A 20 0.02 4.74 5.38
N ALA A 21 -0.01 4.97 6.69
CA ALA A 21 1.15 5.53 7.38
C ALA A 21 2.18 4.43 7.62
N THR A 22 3.45 4.73 7.33
CA THR A 22 4.54 3.79 7.54
C THR A 22 5.33 4.17 8.79
N PRO A 23 5.95 3.18 9.46
CA PRO A 23 6.70 3.46 10.68
C PRO A 23 7.96 4.26 10.41
N ILE A 24 8.30 5.12 11.36
CA ILE A 24 9.53 5.89 11.35
C ILE A 24 10.50 5.22 12.33
N GLY A 25 11.59 4.68 11.81
CA GLY A 25 12.68 4.14 12.62
C GLY A 25 12.53 2.71 13.11
N ASN A 26 11.32 2.21 13.33
CA ASN A 26 11.12 0.84 13.84
C ASN A 26 10.01 0.13 13.08
N LEU A 27 10.37 -0.94 12.36
CA LEU A 27 9.44 -1.73 11.55
C LEU A 27 8.31 -2.34 12.38
N ALA A 28 8.53 -2.59 13.67
CA ALA A 28 7.52 -3.16 14.53
C ALA A 28 6.38 -2.19 14.87
N ASP A 29 6.54 -0.92 14.57
CA ASP A 29 5.52 0.09 14.85
C ASP A 29 4.42 0.16 13.79
N ILE A 30 4.46 -0.69 12.78
CA ILE A 30 3.40 -0.75 11.78
C ILE A 30 2.14 -1.39 12.39
N THR A 31 0.96 -0.89 11.98
CA THR A 31 -0.29 -1.47 12.46
C THR A 31 -0.63 -2.75 11.68
N LEU A 32 -1.42 -3.63 12.31
CA LEU A 32 -1.91 -4.83 11.63
C LEU A 32 -2.79 -4.47 10.42
N ARG A 33 -3.58 -3.40 10.54
CA ARG A 33 -4.40 -2.92 9.43
C ARG A 33 -3.54 -2.47 8.26
N ALA A 34 -2.46 -1.74 8.52
CA ALA A 34 -1.54 -1.31 7.47
C ALA A 34 -0.92 -2.51 6.76
N LEU A 35 -0.51 -3.54 7.51
CA LEU A 35 0.02 -4.77 6.92
C LEU A 35 -1.03 -5.46 6.04
N ALA A 36 -2.28 -5.52 6.50
CA ALA A 36 -3.37 -6.14 5.74
C ALA A 36 -3.61 -5.40 4.42
N VAL A 37 -3.64 -4.07 4.49
CA VAL A 37 -3.84 -3.23 3.29
C VAL A 37 -2.69 -3.43 2.30
N LEU A 38 -1.45 -3.33 2.77
CA LEU A 38 -0.28 -3.46 1.90
C LEU A 38 -0.17 -4.86 1.30
N GLY A 39 -0.49 -5.89 2.08
CA GLY A 39 -0.44 -7.27 1.60
C GLY A 39 -1.52 -7.58 0.58
N ARG A 40 -2.63 -6.85 0.61
CA ARG A 40 -3.76 -7.06 -0.29
C ARG A 40 -3.75 -6.11 -1.49
N ALA A 41 -2.97 -5.03 -1.42
CA ALA A 41 -2.98 -3.99 -2.44
C ALA A 41 -2.53 -4.52 -3.79
N ASP A 42 -3.26 -4.16 -4.83
CA ASP A 42 -2.91 -4.45 -6.21
C ASP A 42 -1.89 -3.45 -6.75
N LEU A 43 -1.86 -2.27 -6.16
CA LEU A 43 -0.95 -1.20 -6.54
C LEU A 43 -0.57 -0.40 -5.29
N VAL A 44 0.71 -0.13 -5.11
CA VAL A 44 1.20 0.70 -4.01
C VAL A 44 1.89 1.93 -4.58
N CYS A 45 1.38 3.09 -4.24
CA CYS A 45 1.90 4.38 -4.67
C CYS A 45 2.79 4.96 -3.57
N ALA A 46 3.95 5.43 -3.93
CA ALA A 46 4.90 6.01 -2.98
C ALA A 46 5.72 7.10 -3.63
N GLU A 47 6.15 8.08 -2.84
CA GLU A 47 7.05 9.11 -3.33
C GLU A 47 8.44 8.53 -3.62
N ASP A 48 8.98 7.76 -2.68
CA ASP A 48 10.25 7.06 -2.87
C ASP A 48 10.03 5.55 -2.89
N THR A 49 9.99 4.99 -4.10
CA THR A 49 9.73 3.57 -4.28
C THR A 49 10.86 2.68 -3.76
N ARG A 50 12.09 3.20 -3.65
CA ARG A 50 13.20 2.40 -3.11
C ARG A 50 13.02 2.14 -1.63
N VAL A 51 12.66 3.18 -0.88
CA VAL A 51 12.41 3.05 0.55
C VAL A 51 11.22 2.13 0.79
N THR A 52 10.14 2.32 0.05
CA THR A 52 8.95 1.50 0.17
C THR A 52 9.22 0.05 -0.20
N ALA A 53 10.01 -0.20 -1.25
CA ALA A 53 10.38 -1.56 -1.64
C ALA A 53 11.13 -2.27 -0.51
N GLN A 54 12.05 -1.58 0.17
CA GLN A 54 12.77 -2.15 1.31
C GLN A 54 11.83 -2.46 2.45
N LEU A 55 10.89 -1.57 2.73
CA LEU A 55 9.88 -1.76 3.77
C LEU A 55 9.02 -2.99 3.48
N LEU A 56 8.49 -3.10 2.27
CA LEU A 56 7.65 -4.22 1.88
C LEU A 56 8.42 -5.54 1.93
N ALA A 57 9.68 -5.53 1.48
CA ALA A 57 10.53 -6.72 1.54
C ALA A 57 10.76 -7.18 2.98
N ALA A 58 10.92 -6.24 3.91
CA ALA A 58 11.10 -6.57 5.32
C ALA A 58 9.88 -7.28 5.91
N TYR A 59 8.68 -7.00 5.40
CA TYR A 59 7.44 -7.67 5.84
C TYR A 59 7.09 -8.88 4.97
N GLY A 60 7.91 -9.22 3.98
CA GLY A 60 7.62 -10.32 3.08
C GLY A 60 6.48 -10.06 2.11
N ILE A 61 6.23 -8.79 1.80
CA ILE A 61 5.13 -8.39 0.93
C ILE A 61 5.68 -8.08 -0.47
N GLN A 62 5.04 -8.65 -1.49
CA GLN A 62 5.29 -8.30 -2.88
C GLN A 62 4.13 -7.49 -3.40
N ALA A 63 4.43 -6.32 -3.97
CA ALA A 63 3.40 -5.45 -4.52
C ALA A 63 3.96 -4.70 -5.72
N LYS A 64 3.06 -4.29 -6.62
CA LYS A 64 3.42 -3.44 -7.73
C LYS A 64 3.57 -2.01 -7.22
N LEU A 65 4.74 -1.45 -7.38
CA LEU A 65 5.06 -0.09 -6.91
C LEU A 65 4.95 0.92 -8.04
N MET A 66 4.44 2.10 -7.70
CA MET A 66 4.34 3.22 -8.62
C MET A 66 4.83 4.47 -7.92
N SER A 67 5.76 5.18 -8.56
CA SER A 67 6.32 6.42 -8.02
C SER A 67 5.37 7.59 -8.30
N VAL A 68 4.99 8.32 -7.26
CA VAL A 68 4.16 9.52 -7.36
C VAL A 68 5.01 10.70 -6.91
N ARG A 69 5.32 11.58 -7.86
CA ARG A 69 6.14 12.75 -7.62
C ARG A 69 5.41 14.00 -8.11
N GLU A 70 5.91 15.15 -7.68
CA GLU A 70 5.30 16.45 -7.98
C GLU A 70 5.02 16.66 -9.47
N HIS A 71 5.94 16.22 -10.33
CA HIS A 71 5.84 16.48 -11.77
C HIS A 71 5.02 15.44 -12.55
N ASN A 72 4.60 14.32 -11.92
CA ASN A 72 3.83 13.28 -12.59
C ASN A 72 2.49 12.97 -11.90
N GLU A 73 2.05 13.83 -10.99
CA GLU A 73 0.86 13.59 -10.19
C GLU A 73 -0.38 13.33 -11.03
N GLN A 74 -0.57 14.09 -12.10
CA GLN A 74 -1.76 13.93 -12.95
C GLN A 74 -1.79 12.58 -13.64
N GLN A 75 -0.67 12.13 -14.19
CA GLN A 75 -0.59 10.82 -14.81
C GLN A 75 -0.85 9.70 -13.82
N MET A 76 -0.32 9.86 -12.60
CA MET A 76 -0.50 8.85 -11.55
C MET A 76 -1.93 8.85 -11.05
N ALA A 77 -2.57 10.02 -10.93
CA ALA A 77 -3.97 10.11 -10.56
C ALA A 77 -4.86 9.37 -11.57
N ASP A 78 -4.58 9.52 -12.86
CA ASP A 78 -5.33 8.83 -13.90
C ASP A 78 -5.19 7.32 -13.79
N LYS A 79 -3.99 6.82 -13.48
CA LYS A 79 -3.75 5.39 -13.28
C LYS A 79 -4.47 4.86 -12.05
N VAL A 80 -4.50 5.63 -10.96
CA VAL A 80 -5.22 5.25 -9.75
C VAL A 80 -6.72 5.17 -10.03
N VAL A 81 -7.27 6.16 -10.72
CA VAL A 81 -8.69 6.15 -11.08
C VAL A 81 -9.02 4.92 -11.93
N ALA A 82 -8.18 4.61 -12.92
CA ALA A 82 -8.38 3.44 -13.74
C ALA A 82 -8.35 2.14 -12.93
N ALA A 83 -7.40 2.03 -12.00
CA ALA A 83 -7.31 0.86 -11.12
C ALA A 83 -8.56 0.72 -10.26
N LEU A 84 -9.03 1.81 -9.66
CA LEU A 84 -10.24 1.79 -8.83
C LEU A 84 -11.47 1.43 -9.66
N SER A 85 -11.56 1.90 -10.90
CA SER A 85 -12.64 1.54 -11.81
C SER A 85 -12.63 0.05 -12.14
N ASP A 86 -11.47 -0.58 -12.12
CA ASP A 86 -11.31 -2.02 -12.34
C ASP A 86 -11.55 -2.84 -11.08
N GLY A 87 -11.95 -2.22 -9.98
CA GLY A 87 -12.24 -2.91 -8.73
C GLY A 87 -10.99 -3.29 -7.93
N LEU A 88 -9.88 -2.61 -8.17
CA LEU A 88 -8.62 -2.92 -7.50
C LEU A 88 -8.45 -2.13 -6.19
N ILE A 89 -7.60 -2.65 -5.34
CA ILE A 89 -7.22 -2.02 -4.08
C ILE A 89 -5.89 -1.28 -4.31
N VAL A 90 -5.88 0.01 -4.01
CA VAL A 90 -4.70 0.85 -4.17
C VAL A 90 -4.30 1.38 -2.79
N ALA A 91 -3.03 1.27 -2.46
CA ALA A 91 -2.48 1.87 -1.24
C ALA A 91 -1.56 3.02 -1.60
N GLN A 92 -1.66 4.10 -0.85
CA GLN A 92 -0.72 5.22 -0.94
C GLN A 92 0.05 5.28 0.36
N VAL A 93 1.36 5.13 0.26
CA VAL A 93 2.23 5.13 1.43
C VAL A 93 2.61 6.56 1.77
N SER A 94 2.41 6.92 3.02
CA SER A 94 2.77 8.23 3.56
C SER A 94 3.90 8.05 4.56
N ASP A 95 5.00 8.72 4.30
CA ASP A 95 6.19 8.68 5.17
C ASP A 95 6.05 9.60 6.38
#